data_5d3827fd7816d6e833d99d99b2473dac
#
_entry.id   5d3827fd7816d6e833d99d99b2473dac
#
_cell.length_a   1.000
_cell.length_b   1.000
_cell.length_c   1.000
_cell.angle_alpha   90.00
_cell.angle_beta   90.00
_cell.angle_gamma   90.00
#
_symmetry.space_group_name_H-M   'P 1'
#
loop_
_entity.id
_entity.type
_entity.pdbx_description
1 polymer ?
#
loop_
_entity_poly.entity_id
_entity_poly.type
_entity_poly.pdbx_seq_one_letter_code
_entity_poly.pdbx_strand_id
1 'polypeptide(L)'
;MRSINSIYNIETMHLVSTLVFLLMGLLSLHAEKPNILLICVDDLRPELNCFGVDYIHSPNIDRLAASGRAFHNHYVNAPTCGASRYSLLTGDYYPGAKNHALFDRAKQLNEGGILRPSLPAWFRQHGYTTISIGKVSHHPGGLGGKDWDDPSIVEMPNSWDISLQPVGDWQHPRGVMHALAEGKIWGSGEILSVFEAFDGDDQSYPDGLIAETAIKQIKKLDASGSPFFMAVGFIRPHLPFGAPKKYLDLYADCELPTIAHPNKPKHPSSWTNSGEFMRYN
;
A
#
# COMPACT_ATOMS: atom_id res chain seq x y z
N MET A 1 -18.12 67.01 -32.36
CA MET A 1 -17.15 65.93 -32.68
C MET A 1 -16.32 65.38 -31.52
N ARG A 2 -16.57 65.74 -30.22
CA ARG A 2 -15.79 65.24 -29.08
C ARG A 2 -16.46 64.07 -28.31
N SER A 3 -17.69 63.65 -28.65
CA SER A 3 -18.39 62.62 -27.85
C SER A 3 -18.21 61.17 -28.36
N ILE A 4 -17.87 60.98 -29.63
CA ILE A 4 -17.76 59.63 -30.25
C ILE A 4 -16.48 58.92 -29.84
N ASN A 5 -15.35 59.62 -29.73
CA ASN A 5 -14.08 58.99 -29.31
C ASN A 5 -14.03 58.55 -27.86
N SER A 6 -14.90 59.08 -26.97
CA SER A 6 -14.97 58.66 -25.57
C SER A 6 -15.69 57.31 -25.39
N ILE A 7 -16.70 57.03 -26.22
CA ILE A 7 -17.50 55.81 -26.16
C ILE A 7 -16.69 54.61 -26.67
N TYR A 8 -15.96 54.77 -27.76
CA TYR A 8 -15.05 53.74 -28.30
C TYR A 8 -13.93 53.33 -27.31
N ASN A 9 -13.43 54.29 -26.52
CA ASN A 9 -12.41 54.00 -25.51
C ASN A 9 -12.97 53.19 -24.30
N ILE A 10 -14.20 53.41 -23.91
CA ILE A 10 -14.83 52.72 -22.78
C ILE A 10 -15.17 51.26 -23.17
N GLU A 11 -15.73 51.06 -24.35
CA GLU A 11 -16.03 49.70 -24.82
C GLU A 11 -14.74 48.87 -25.07
N THR A 12 -13.71 49.46 -25.63
CA THR A 12 -12.41 48.79 -25.82
C THR A 12 -11.73 48.47 -24.49
N MET A 13 -11.82 49.34 -23.49
CA MET A 13 -11.32 49.08 -22.13
C MET A 13 -12.10 47.97 -21.46
N HIS A 14 -13.42 47.89 -21.58
CA HIS A 14 -14.22 46.79 -21.06
C HIS A 14 -13.89 45.48 -21.74
N LEU A 15 -13.72 45.46 -23.04
CA LEU A 15 -13.33 44.27 -23.80
C LEU A 15 -11.95 43.72 -23.37
N VAL A 16 -10.99 44.60 -23.24
CA VAL A 16 -9.62 44.25 -22.79
C VAL A 16 -9.63 43.77 -21.35
N SER A 17 -10.37 44.47 -20.46
CA SER A 17 -10.52 44.03 -19.08
C SER A 17 -11.19 42.64 -18.95
N THR A 18 -12.25 42.41 -19.73
CA THR A 18 -12.94 41.10 -19.74
C THR A 18 -12.01 40.02 -20.29
N LEU A 19 -11.23 40.29 -21.32
CA LEU A 19 -10.25 39.33 -21.88
C LEU A 19 -9.14 39.00 -20.90
N VAL A 20 -8.63 39.99 -20.15
CA VAL A 20 -7.62 39.83 -19.11
C VAL A 20 -8.18 38.99 -17.94
N PHE A 21 -9.41 39.25 -17.51
CA PHE A 21 -10.07 38.44 -16.49
C PHE A 21 -10.33 37.01 -16.95
N LEU A 22 -10.70 36.78 -18.23
CA LEU A 22 -10.85 35.46 -18.80
C LEU A 22 -9.51 34.71 -18.89
N LEU A 23 -8.44 35.41 -19.32
CA LEU A 23 -7.08 34.84 -19.34
C LEU A 23 -6.54 34.55 -17.93
N MET A 24 -6.78 35.43 -16.96
CA MET A 24 -6.43 35.16 -15.56
C MET A 24 -7.23 34.02 -14.98
N GLY A 25 -8.52 33.88 -15.32
CA GLY A 25 -9.35 32.74 -14.94
C GLY A 25 -8.85 31.40 -15.54
N LEU A 26 -8.35 31.41 -16.77
CA LEU A 26 -7.78 30.22 -17.43
C LEU A 26 -6.42 29.81 -16.83
N LEU A 27 -5.63 30.77 -16.34
CA LEU A 27 -4.35 30.50 -15.67
C LEU A 27 -4.54 29.97 -14.23
N SER A 28 -5.70 30.20 -13.60
CA SER A 28 -5.97 29.79 -12.23
C SER A 28 -6.54 28.36 -12.08
N LEU A 29 -6.81 27.64 -13.17
CA LEU A 29 -7.46 26.33 -13.15
C LEU A 29 -6.53 25.12 -13.12
N HIS A 30 -5.21 25.32 -13.04
CA HIS A 30 -4.30 24.21 -12.79
C HIS A 30 -4.07 24.08 -11.28
N ALA A 31 -5.06 23.50 -10.58
CA ALA A 31 -4.79 22.98 -9.24
C ALA A 31 -3.65 21.97 -9.32
N GLU A 32 -2.57 22.22 -8.59
CA GLU A 32 -1.46 21.29 -8.49
C GLU A 32 -2.00 19.91 -8.05
N LYS A 33 -1.67 18.90 -8.82
CA LYS A 33 -2.03 17.52 -8.48
C LYS A 33 -1.19 17.08 -7.28
N PRO A 34 -1.78 16.76 -6.13
CA PRO A 34 -0.99 16.34 -4.98
C PRO A 34 -0.34 14.98 -5.23
N ASN A 35 0.84 14.78 -4.70
CA ASN A 35 1.44 13.46 -4.62
C ASN A 35 0.66 12.58 -3.64
N ILE A 36 0.50 11.30 -3.96
CA ILE A 36 -0.26 10.36 -3.14
C ILE A 36 0.65 9.20 -2.77
N LEU A 37 0.78 8.99 -1.46
CA LEU A 37 1.48 7.85 -0.87
C LEU A 37 0.47 6.99 -0.11
N LEU A 38 0.23 5.78 -0.60
CA LEU A 38 -0.57 4.75 0.06
C LEU A 38 0.37 3.76 0.76
N ILE A 39 0.32 3.68 2.08
CA ILE A 39 1.08 2.69 2.85
C ILE A 39 0.14 1.60 3.33
N CYS A 40 0.41 0.37 2.91
CA CYS A 40 -0.30 -0.83 3.35
C CYS A 40 0.59 -1.63 4.28
N VAL A 41 0.04 -2.12 5.39
CA VAL A 41 0.73 -2.99 6.35
C VAL A 41 -0.10 -4.26 6.52
N ASP A 42 0.49 -5.41 6.19
CA ASP A 42 -0.26 -6.67 6.18
C ASP A 42 -0.49 -7.21 7.60
N ASP A 43 -1.70 -7.66 7.88
CA ASP A 43 -2.13 -8.21 9.19
C ASP A 43 -1.92 -7.26 10.39
N LEU A 44 -1.78 -5.97 10.16
CA LEU A 44 -1.65 -4.99 11.24
C LEU A 44 -2.97 -4.87 12.00
N ARG A 45 -2.92 -5.15 13.31
CA ARG A 45 -4.02 -4.89 14.23
C ARG A 45 -4.05 -3.42 14.65
N PRO A 46 -5.20 -2.88 15.10
CA PRO A 46 -5.27 -1.50 15.61
C PRO A 46 -4.62 -1.36 17.00
N GLU A 47 -3.53 -2.07 17.24
CA GLU A 47 -2.75 -2.02 18.48
C GLU A 47 -1.59 -1.03 18.30
N LEU A 48 -1.95 0.24 18.17
CA LEU A 48 -1.04 1.38 18.05
C LEU A 48 -1.41 2.44 19.07
N ASN A 49 -0.46 3.27 19.46
CA ASN A 49 -0.70 4.31 20.47
C ASN A 49 -1.80 5.30 20.02
N CYS A 50 -1.86 5.67 18.75
CA CYS A 50 -2.92 6.53 18.21
C CYS A 50 -4.34 5.90 18.28
N PHE A 51 -4.46 4.62 18.55
CA PHE A 51 -5.73 3.92 18.81
C PHE A 51 -5.97 3.65 20.30
N GLY A 52 -5.16 4.23 21.20
CA GLY A 52 -5.34 4.14 22.64
C GLY A 52 -4.60 2.96 23.30
N VAL A 53 -3.63 2.38 22.63
CA VAL A 53 -2.78 1.31 23.16
C VAL A 53 -1.45 1.89 23.62
N ASP A 54 -1.20 1.90 24.92
CA ASP A 54 -0.08 2.60 25.55
C ASP A 54 1.23 1.80 25.64
N TYR A 55 1.15 0.47 25.50
CA TYR A 55 2.32 -0.42 25.54
C TYR A 55 3.04 -0.57 24.19
N ILE A 56 2.52 0.00 23.10
CA ILE A 56 3.12 -0.08 21.76
C ILE A 56 3.88 1.20 21.41
N HIS A 57 5.11 1.06 20.92
CA HIS A 57 5.92 2.16 20.42
C HIS A 57 5.67 2.40 18.94
N SER A 58 4.82 3.39 18.60
CA SER A 58 4.48 3.75 17.22
C SER A 58 4.63 5.25 16.90
N PRO A 59 5.74 5.91 17.31
CA PRO A 59 5.83 7.38 17.32
C PRO A 59 5.66 8.03 15.94
N ASN A 60 6.06 7.37 14.86
CA ASN A 60 5.94 7.92 13.52
C ASN A 60 4.49 7.85 13.00
N ILE A 61 3.79 6.74 13.25
CA ILE A 61 2.38 6.58 12.90
C ILE A 61 1.53 7.51 13.76
N ASP A 62 1.84 7.64 15.06
CA ASP A 62 1.14 8.54 15.99
C ASP A 62 1.27 10.00 15.57
N ARG A 63 2.46 10.44 15.14
CA ARG A 63 2.68 11.77 14.60
C ARG A 63 1.88 12.01 13.32
N LEU A 64 1.81 11.02 12.42
CA LEU A 64 0.99 11.10 11.21
C LEU A 64 -0.50 11.21 11.58
N ALA A 65 -0.98 10.38 12.50
CA ALA A 65 -2.36 10.42 12.98
C ALA A 65 -2.71 11.78 13.62
N ALA A 66 -1.81 12.36 14.41
CA ALA A 66 -1.99 13.67 15.04
C ALA A 66 -2.05 14.83 14.03
N SER A 67 -1.38 14.70 12.88
CA SER A 67 -1.38 15.71 11.80
C SER A 67 -2.45 15.50 10.75
N GLY A 68 -3.16 14.36 10.78
CA GLY A 68 -4.14 13.95 9.80
C GLY A 68 -5.50 13.60 10.39
N ARG A 69 -6.14 12.62 9.78
CA ARG A 69 -7.41 12.07 10.26
C ARG A 69 -7.27 10.57 10.52
N ALA A 70 -7.42 10.14 11.77
CA ALA A 70 -7.48 8.73 12.14
C ALA A 70 -8.93 8.21 12.06
N PHE A 71 -9.12 7.03 11.46
CA PHE A 71 -10.42 6.36 11.34
C PHE A 71 -10.45 5.16 12.30
N HIS A 72 -11.03 5.34 13.49
CA HIS A 72 -11.11 4.31 14.52
C HIS A 72 -12.07 3.17 14.16
N ASN A 73 -13.06 3.41 13.31
CA ASN A 73 -14.07 2.44 12.89
C ASN A 73 -13.96 2.18 11.38
N HIS A 74 -12.79 1.74 10.94
CA HIS A 74 -12.54 1.34 9.56
C HIS A 74 -12.47 -0.18 9.48
N TYR A 75 -13.27 -0.78 8.60
CA TYR A 75 -13.40 -2.23 8.48
C TYR A 75 -13.02 -2.70 7.08
N VAL A 76 -12.34 -3.84 7.01
CA VAL A 76 -12.06 -4.50 5.74
C VAL A 76 -13.31 -5.18 5.20
N ASN A 77 -13.41 -5.27 3.89
CA ASN A 77 -14.54 -5.91 3.22
C ASN A 77 -14.51 -7.44 3.36
N ALA A 78 -13.33 -8.02 3.35
CA ALA A 78 -13.11 -9.44 3.57
C ALA A 78 -11.84 -9.64 4.40
N PRO A 79 -11.85 -10.50 5.45
CA PRO A 79 -10.73 -10.67 6.35
C PRO A 79 -9.68 -11.67 5.82
N THR A 80 -9.30 -11.53 4.56
CA THR A 80 -8.20 -12.27 3.92
C THR A 80 -7.43 -11.33 3.00
N CYS A 81 -6.12 -11.51 2.92
CA CYS A 81 -5.22 -10.60 2.22
C CYS A 81 -5.65 -10.33 0.78
N GLY A 82 -5.88 -11.37 -0.04
CA GLY A 82 -6.22 -11.20 -1.46
C GLY A 82 -7.56 -10.52 -1.69
N ALA A 83 -8.60 -10.93 -0.99
CA ALA A 83 -9.94 -10.34 -1.14
C ALA A 83 -10.00 -8.92 -0.57
N SER A 84 -9.32 -8.64 0.55
CA SER A 84 -9.20 -7.29 1.11
C SER A 84 -8.49 -6.35 0.14
N ARG A 85 -7.35 -6.77 -0.41
CA ARG A 85 -6.55 -5.99 -1.37
C ARG A 85 -7.28 -5.80 -2.70
N TYR A 86 -8.05 -6.80 -3.14
CA TYR A 86 -8.96 -6.64 -4.28
C TYR A 86 -9.90 -5.46 -4.07
N SER A 87 -10.64 -5.44 -2.96
CA SER A 87 -11.59 -4.36 -2.67
C SER A 87 -10.92 -3.00 -2.52
N LEU A 88 -9.75 -2.94 -1.85
CA LEU A 88 -8.97 -1.72 -1.72
C LEU A 88 -8.53 -1.14 -3.07
N LEU A 89 -8.02 -2.00 -3.96
CA LEU A 89 -7.40 -1.57 -5.21
C LEU A 89 -8.39 -1.39 -6.37
N THR A 90 -9.59 -1.97 -6.27
CA THR A 90 -10.60 -1.88 -7.33
C THR A 90 -11.83 -1.07 -6.96
N GLY A 91 -12.08 -0.87 -5.67
CA GLY A 91 -13.32 -0.28 -5.17
C GLY A 91 -14.54 -1.19 -5.34
N ASP A 92 -14.33 -2.45 -5.74
CA ASP A 92 -15.39 -3.43 -5.92
C ASP A 92 -15.51 -4.34 -4.71
N TYR A 93 -16.75 -4.71 -4.37
CA TYR A 93 -17.00 -5.72 -3.36
C TYR A 93 -16.67 -7.11 -3.93
N TYR A 94 -15.86 -7.86 -3.19
CA TYR A 94 -15.58 -9.25 -3.51
C TYR A 94 -16.17 -10.17 -2.43
N PRO A 95 -17.25 -10.91 -2.72
CA PRO A 95 -18.00 -11.67 -1.70
C PRO A 95 -17.32 -12.97 -1.25
N GLY A 96 -16.14 -13.26 -1.77
CA GLY A 96 -15.37 -14.45 -1.41
C GLY A 96 -14.15 -14.16 -0.57
N ALA A 97 -13.47 -15.21 -0.11
CA ALA A 97 -12.21 -15.14 0.62
C ALA A 97 -11.03 -15.65 -0.25
N LYS A 98 -11.09 -15.43 -1.57
CA LYS A 98 -10.08 -15.94 -2.50
C LYS A 98 -8.90 -14.98 -2.62
N ASN A 99 -7.71 -15.52 -2.47
CA ASN A 99 -6.47 -14.77 -2.66
C ASN A 99 -6.17 -14.44 -4.13
N HIS A 100 -6.81 -15.12 -5.08
CA HIS A 100 -6.61 -14.96 -6.53
C HIS A 100 -7.55 -13.93 -7.19
N ALA A 101 -8.28 -13.15 -6.43
CA ALA A 101 -9.30 -12.23 -6.95
C ALA A 101 -8.79 -11.25 -8.01
N LEU A 102 -7.57 -10.72 -7.84
CA LEU A 102 -6.97 -9.82 -8.82
C LEU A 102 -6.56 -10.54 -10.11
N PHE A 103 -6.10 -11.79 -10.03
CA PHE A 103 -5.86 -12.60 -11.24
C PHE A 103 -7.15 -12.96 -11.97
N ASP A 104 -8.22 -13.29 -11.26
CA ASP A 104 -9.54 -13.53 -11.89
C ASP A 104 -9.99 -12.27 -12.64
N ARG A 105 -9.76 -11.10 -12.07
CA ARG A 105 -10.00 -9.80 -12.73
C ARG A 105 -9.09 -9.59 -13.94
N ALA A 106 -7.80 -9.85 -13.81
CA ALA A 106 -6.83 -9.72 -14.90
C ALA A 106 -7.22 -10.62 -16.09
N LYS A 107 -7.64 -11.85 -15.82
CA LYS A 107 -8.15 -12.76 -16.83
C LYS A 107 -9.37 -12.20 -17.56
N GLN A 108 -10.35 -11.66 -16.85
CA GLN A 108 -11.51 -11.03 -17.46
C GLN A 108 -11.12 -9.87 -18.39
N LEU A 109 -10.16 -9.02 -17.97
CA LEU A 109 -9.67 -7.93 -18.80
C LEU A 109 -8.95 -8.42 -20.07
N ASN A 110 -8.14 -9.46 -19.96
CA ASN A 110 -7.42 -10.06 -21.08
C ASN A 110 -8.37 -10.75 -22.09
N GLU A 111 -9.51 -11.23 -21.62
CA GLU A 111 -10.58 -11.83 -22.45
C GLU A 111 -11.51 -10.76 -23.07
N GLY A 112 -11.17 -9.48 -22.94
CA GLY A 112 -11.95 -8.36 -23.51
C GLY A 112 -13.09 -7.88 -22.65
N GLY A 113 -13.16 -8.27 -21.38
CA GLY A 113 -14.15 -7.77 -20.42
C GLY A 113 -13.96 -6.29 -20.13
N ILE A 114 -15.07 -5.55 -20.03
CA ILE A 114 -15.08 -4.14 -19.69
C ILE A 114 -15.27 -4.01 -18.18
N LEU A 115 -14.23 -3.58 -17.47
CA LEU A 115 -14.25 -3.37 -16.03
C LEU A 115 -13.83 -1.94 -15.70
N ARG A 116 -14.32 -1.42 -14.58
CA ARG A 116 -13.85 -0.12 -14.08
C ARG A 116 -12.33 -0.15 -13.88
N PRO A 117 -11.62 0.95 -14.11
CA PRO A 117 -10.17 1.00 -13.80
C PRO A 117 -9.93 0.69 -12.34
N SER A 118 -8.83 0.02 -12.02
CA SER A 118 -8.34 -0.07 -10.64
C SER A 118 -7.93 1.32 -10.13
N LEU A 119 -7.82 1.47 -8.82
CA LEU A 119 -7.37 2.72 -8.20
C LEU A 119 -6.05 3.24 -8.83
N PRO A 120 -4.97 2.43 -8.94
CA PRO A 120 -3.76 2.89 -9.61
C PRO A 120 -3.95 3.14 -11.11
N ALA A 121 -4.74 2.32 -11.82
CA ALA A 121 -5.02 2.55 -13.24
C ALA A 121 -5.75 3.87 -13.47
N TRP A 122 -6.65 4.23 -12.57
CA TRP A 122 -7.34 5.52 -12.63
C TRP A 122 -6.37 6.69 -12.47
N PHE A 123 -5.46 6.65 -11.48
CA PHE A 123 -4.44 7.68 -11.34
C PHE A 123 -3.51 7.76 -12.56
N ARG A 124 -3.10 6.60 -13.09
CA ARG A 124 -2.28 6.52 -14.32
C ARG A 124 -2.95 7.20 -15.51
N GLN A 125 -4.24 6.92 -15.73
CA GLN A 125 -5.04 7.55 -16.80
C GLN A 125 -5.17 9.07 -16.63
N HIS A 126 -5.02 9.58 -15.40
CA HIS A 126 -5.08 11.00 -15.08
C HIS A 126 -3.70 11.66 -14.97
N GLY A 127 -2.66 11.04 -15.54
CA GLY A 127 -1.33 11.62 -15.68
C GLY A 127 -0.48 11.60 -14.42
N TYR A 128 -0.72 10.63 -13.53
CA TYR A 128 0.18 10.32 -12.43
C TYR A 128 1.16 9.22 -12.83
N THR A 129 2.40 9.31 -12.36
CA THR A 129 3.29 8.16 -12.38
C THR A 129 2.88 7.19 -11.27
N THR A 130 2.56 5.94 -11.63
CA THR A 130 2.04 4.95 -10.69
C THR A 130 3.09 3.92 -10.31
N ILE A 131 3.32 3.71 -9.00
CA ILE A 131 4.40 2.86 -8.49
C ILE A 131 3.86 1.94 -7.41
N SER A 132 4.20 0.66 -7.52
CA SER A 132 3.97 -0.36 -6.49
C SER A 132 5.30 -0.86 -5.93
N ILE A 133 5.43 -0.92 -4.62
CA ILE A 133 6.63 -1.44 -3.94
C ILE A 133 6.21 -2.39 -2.82
N GLY A 134 6.75 -3.60 -2.83
CA GLY A 134 6.44 -4.62 -1.83
C GLY A 134 5.04 -5.22 -1.96
N LYS A 135 4.47 -5.68 -0.86
CA LYS A 135 3.18 -6.38 -0.81
C LYS A 135 1.98 -5.41 -0.90
N VAL A 136 1.76 -4.83 -2.08
CA VAL A 136 0.56 -4.01 -2.36
C VAL A 136 -0.60 -4.89 -2.81
N SER A 137 -0.38 -5.79 -3.76
CA SER A 137 -1.28 -6.89 -4.11
C SER A 137 -0.92 -8.16 -3.33
N HIS A 138 -1.70 -9.25 -3.49
CA HIS A 138 -1.44 -10.48 -2.73
C HIS A 138 -0.31 -11.33 -3.33
N HIS A 139 -0.15 -11.31 -4.64
CA HIS A 139 0.87 -12.08 -5.35
C HIS A 139 1.86 -11.15 -6.06
N PRO A 140 2.72 -10.47 -5.31
CA PRO A 140 3.63 -9.49 -5.88
C PRO A 140 4.64 -10.06 -6.88
N GLY A 141 4.84 -11.35 -6.99
CA GLY A 141 5.71 -11.99 -7.98
C GLY A 141 4.96 -12.91 -8.93
N GLY A 142 3.66 -12.71 -9.09
CA GLY A 142 2.80 -13.60 -9.86
C GLY A 142 2.53 -14.93 -9.14
N LEU A 143 1.59 -15.74 -9.66
CA LEU A 143 1.20 -17.03 -9.06
C LEU A 143 2.35 -18.02 -8.96
N GLY A 144 3.25 -18.04 -9.95
CA GLY A 144 4.41 -18.91 -9.98
C GLY A 144 5.51 -18.51 -9.00
N GLY A 145 5.49 -17.30 -8.49
CA GLY A 145 6.53 -16.74 -7.62
C GLY A 145 7.88 -16.62 -8.30
N LYS A 146 7.92 -16.62 -9.64
CA LYS A 146 9.17 -16.66 -10.38
C LYS A 146 9.61 -15.30 -10.85
N ASP A 147 8.79 -14.57 -11.55
CA ASP A 147 9.15 -13.29 -12.12
C ASP A 147 8.09 -12.22 -11.83
N TRP A 148 8.49 -11.22 -11.10
CA TRP A 148 7.67 -10.02 -10.85
C TRP A 148 7.31 -9.31 -12.15
N ASP A 149 8.23 -9.32 -13.10
CA ASP A 149 8.13 -8.59 -14.36
C ASP A 149 7.64 -9.46 -15.53
N ASP A 150 7.19 -10.70 -15.27
CA ASP A 150 6.64 -11.53 -16.33
C ASP A 150 5.28 -10.98 -16.79
N PRO A 151 5.18 -10.43 -18.01
CA PRO A 151 3.95 -9.82 -18.50
C PRO A 151 2.81 -10.84 -18.69
N SER A 152 3.11 -12.15 -18.72
CA SER A 152 2.12 -13.22 -18.83
C SER A 152 1.38 -13.47 -17.51
N ILE A 153 1.93 -13.03 -16.38
CA ILE A 153 1.39 -13.26 -15.03
C ILE A 153 1.11 -11.96 -14.28
N VAL A 154 0.80 -10.89 -14.98
CA VAL A 154 0.50 -9.58 -14.38
C VAL A 154 -0.81 -9.65 -13.61
N GLU A 155 -0.74 -9.47 -12.29
CA GLU A 155 -1.91 -9.48 -11.41
C GLU A 155 -2.82 -8.27 -11.61
N MET A 156 -2.24 -7.12 -11.99
CA MET A 156 -2.95 -5.86 -12.18
C MET A 156 -2.56 -5.18 -13.51
N PRO A 157 -3.04 -5.67 -14.66
CA PRO A 157 -2.70 -5.10 -15.96
C PRO A 157 -3.09 -3.61 -16.05
N ASN A 158 -2.26 -2.83 -16.72
CA ASN A 158 -2.45 -1.39 -16.97
C ASN A 158 -2.51 -0.50 -15.71
N SER A 159 -2.11 -1.01 -14.55
CA SER A 159 -2.24 -0.30 -13.27
C SER A 159 -0.97 0.43 -12.84
N TRP A 160 0.18 -0.15 -13.08
CA TRP A 160 1.46 0.37 -12.59
C TRP A 160 2.42 0.70 -13.74
N ASP A 161 3.09 1.86 -13.66
CA ASP A 161 4.21 2.18 -14.53
C ASP A 161 5.49 1.49 -14.04
N ILE A 162 5.62 1.33 -12.71
CA ILE A 162 6.76 0.69 -12.06
C ILE A 162 6.23 -0.24 -10.96
N SER A 163 6.65 -1.51 -11.00
CA SER A 163 6.40 -2.48 -9.93
C SER A 163 7.73 -3.00 -9.41
N LEU A 164 7.96 -2.87 -8.11
CA LEU A 164 9.22 -3.23 -7.47
C LEU A 164 8.97 -4.17 -6.29
N GLN A 165 9.68 -5.30 -6.30
CA GLN A 165 9.76 -6.19 -5.15
C GLN A 165 11.23 -6.47 -4.86
N PRO A 166 11.84 -5.73 -3.92
CA PRO A 166 13.23 -6.02 -3.56
C PRO A 166 13.30 -7.41 -2.90
N VAL A 167 14.12 -8.26 -3.44
CA VAL A 167 14.21 -9.66 -2.98
C VAL A 167 15.45 -9.93 -2.11
N GLY A 168 16.55 -9.18 -2.32
CA GLY A 168 17.79 -9.38 -1.56
C GLY A 168 18.19 -10.85 -1.52
N ASP A 169 18.51 -11.36 -0.36
CA ASP A 169 18.96 -12.74 -0.13
C ASP A 169 17.82 -13.78 -0.23
N TRP A 170 16.56 -13.34 -0.29
CA TRP A 170 15.39 -14.23 -0.36
C TRP A 170 15.03 -14.69 -1.79
N GLN A 171 15.94 -14.49 -2.72
CA GLN A 171 16.01 -15.09 -4.07
C GLN A 171 14.92 -14.67 -5.06
N HIS A 172 13.65 -14.58 -4.64
CA HIS A 172 12.54 -14.28 -5.52
C HIS A 172 11.39 -13.58 -4.75
N PRO A 173 10.48 -12.86 -5.43
CA PRO A 173 9.41 -12.08 -4.81
C PRO A 173 8.55 -12.86 -3.81
N ARG A 174 8.24 -14.12 -4.10
CA ARG A 174 7.46 -14.96 -3.18
C ARG A 174 8.26 -15.40 -1.95
N GLY A 175 9.59 -15.52 -2.06
CA GLY A 175 10.45 -15.85 -0.94
C GLY A 175 10.37 -14.84 0.19
N VAL A 176 10.23 -13.56 -0.13
CA VAL A 176 10.15 -12.49 0.87
C VAL A 176 8.85 -12.51 1.68
N MET A 177 7.77 -13.15 1.19
CA MET A 177 6.48 -13.15 1.88
C MET A 177 6.53 -13.88 3.23
N HIS A 178 7.27 -14.97 3.31
CA HIS A 178 7.42 -15.83 4.49
C HIS A 178 8.88 -15.91 4.94
N ALA A 179 9.60 -14.81 4.77
CA ALA A 179 11.04 -14.70 5.02
C ALA A 179 11.36 -14.50 6.50
N LEU A 180 12.47 -15.06 6.94
CA LEU A 180 13.19 -14.68 8.15
C LEU A 180 14.55 -14.13 7.77
N ALA A 181 15.35 -13.71 8.74
CA ALA A 181 16.68 -13.17 8.50
C ALA A 181 17.60 -14.17 7.75
N GLU A 182 18.71 -13.68 7.21
CA GLU A 182 19.75 -14.48 6.56
C GLU A 182 19.25 -15.29 5.33
N GLY A 183 18.30 -14.73 4.58
CA GLY A 183 17.79 -15.38 3.35
C GLY A 183 16.91 -16.61 3.60
N LYS A 184 16.48 -16.88 4.83
CA LYS A 184 15.61 -18.02 5.14
C LYS A 184 14.23 -17.81 4.54
N ILE A 185 13.76 -18.75 3.74
CA ILE A 185 12.45 -18.73 3.07
C ILE A 185 11.65 -19.99 3.39
N TRP A 186 10.32 -19.83 3.51
CA TRP A 186 9.43 -20.97 3.68
C TRP A 186 9.45 -21.88 2.44
N GLY A 187 9.48 -23.19 2.67
CA GLY A 187 9.51 -24.18 1.59
C GLY A 187 10.92 -24.57 1.12
N SER A 188 11.99 -24.07 1.76
CA SER A 188 13.37 -24.50 1.53
C SER A 188 13.71 -25.89 2.06
N GLY A 189 12.76 -26.57 2.71
CA GLY A 189 12.95 -27.87 3.38
C GLY A 189 13.14 -27.77 4.88
N GLU A 190 13.29 -26.56 5.41
CA GLU A 190 13.33 -26.28 6.84
C GLU A 190 11.98 -25.78 7.33
N ILE A 191 11.62 -26.16 8.57
CA ILE A 191 10.47 -25.58 9.28
C ILE A 191 10.98 -24.29 9.91
N LEU A 192 10.42 -23.16 9.48
CA LEU A 192 10.79 -21.85 10.03
C LEU A 192 10.17 -21.64 11.42
N SER A 193 10.88 -20.94 12.27
CA SER A 193 10.31 -20.42 13.52
C SER A 193 9.17 -19.47 13.24
N VAL A 194 8.11 -19.52 14.04
CA VAL A 194 7.02 -18.55 13.97
C VAL A 194 7.45 -17.16 14.41
N PHE A 195 8.50 -17.07 15.23
CA PHE A 195 9.04 -15.82 15.77
C PHE A 195 10.56 -15.80 15.67
N GLU A 196 11.11 -14.66 15.26
CA GLU A 196 12.56 -14.42 15.22
C GLU A 196 12.86 -12.95 15.54
N ALA A 197 13.84 -12.72 16.40
CA ALA A 197 14.45 -11.41 16.65
C ALA A 197 15.94 -11.52 16.33
N PHE A 198 16.33 -11.18 15.12
CA PHE A 198 17.71 -11.28 14.66
C PHE A 198 18.52 -10.04 15.03
N ASP A 199 19.74 -10.23 15.51
CA ASP A 199 20.65 -9.13 15.84
C ASP A 199 21.32 -8.60 14.56
N GLY A 200 20.63 -7.70 13.90
CA GLY A 200 21.02 -7.09 12.64
C GLY A 200 20.34 -5.75 12.40
N ASP A 201 20.60 -5.17 11.24
CA ASP A 201 19.99 -3.90 10.79
C ASP A 201 18.59 -4.11 10.18
N ASP A 202 17.99 -3.03 9.70
CA ASP A 202 16.65 -3.10 9.10
C ASP A 202 16.62 -3.93 7.82
N GLN A 203 17.73 -3.95 7.06
CA GLN A 203 17.88 -4.71 5.82
C GLN A 203 18.05 -6.21 6.06
N SER A 204 18.20 -6.65 7.32
CA SER A 204 18.16 -8.06 7.69
C SER A 204 16.78 -8.70 7.48
N TYR A 205 15.76 -7.89 7.17
CA TYR A 205 14.41 -8.34 6.83
C TYR A 205 13.87 -7.65 5.57
N PRO A 206 12.96 -8.28 4.83
CA PRO A 206 12.42 -7.73 3.58
C PRO A 206 11.82 -6.33 3.70
N ASP A 207 11.16 -6.02 4.81
CA ASP A 207 10.53 -4.72 5.02
C ASP A 207 11.52 -3.56 5.08
N GLY A 208 12.74 -3.80 5.54
CA GLY A 208 13.83 -2.83 5.46
C GLY A 208 14.22 -2.50 4.01
N LEU A 209 14.29 -3.51 3.14
CA LEU A 209 14.55 -3.31 1.72
C LEU A 209 13.39 -2.58 1.02
N ILE A 210 12.14 -2.89 1.40
CA ILE A 210 10.94 -2.20 0.89
C ILE A 210 11.00 -0.72 1.28
N ALA A 211 11.29 -0.41 2.54
CA ALA A 211 11.41 0.95 3.03
C ALA A 211 12.52 1.74 2.31
N GLU A 212 13.70 1.16 2.17
CA GLU A 212 14.82 1.78 1.46
C GLU A 212 14.48 2.05 -0.01
N THR A 213 13.85 1.07 -0.68
CA THR A 213 13.41 1.20 -2.07
C THR A 213 12.38 2.31 -2.22
N ALA A 214 11.41 2.40 -1.30
CA ALA A 214 10.40 3.46 -1.30
C ALA A 214 11.04 4.84 -1.15
N ILE A 215 11.97 5.00 -0.20
CA ILE A 215 12.69 6.26 0.02
C ILE A 215 13.48 6.68 -1.24
N LYS A 216 14.18 5.73 -1.89
CA LYS A 216 14.90 5.99 -3.14
C LYS A 216 13.96 6.44 -4.26
N GLN A 217 12.80 5.81 -4.39
CA GLN A 217 11.81 6.19 -5.42
C GLN A 217 11.18 7.56 -5.13
N ILE A 218 10.83 7.87 -3.88
CA ILE A 218 10.30 9.19 -3.50
C ILE A 218 11.30 10.30 -3.89
N LYS A 219 12.57 10.15 -3.54
CA LYS A 219 13.61 11.13 -3.90
C LYS A 219 13.76 11.31 -5.41
N LYS A 220 13.65 10.22 -6.19
CA LYS A 220 13.71 10.28 -7.65
C LYS A 220 12.50 10.99 -8.26
N LEU A 221 11.32 10.78 -7.71
CA LEU A 221 10.08 11.38 -8.18
C LEU A 221 9.97 12.86 -7.81
N ASP A 222 10.39 13.22 -6.59
CA ASP A 222 10.46 14.61 -6.15
C ASP A 222 11.34 15.44 -7.10
N ALA A 223 12.48 14.90 -7.49
CA ALA A 223 13.37 15.53 -8.47
C ALA A 223 12.75 15.67 -9.87
N SER A 224 11.75 14.87 -10.25
CA SER A 224 11.08 14.93 -11.55
C SER A 224 10.00 16.01 -11.64
N GLY A 225 9.45 16.44 -10.49
CA GLY A 225 8.34 17.39 -10.42
C GLY A 225 7.01 16.86 -10.99
N SER A 226 6.92 15.57 -11.33
CA SER A 226 5.70 14.95 -11.84
C SER A 226 4.84 14.38 -10.71
N PRO A 227 3.51 14.53 -10.75
CA PRO A 227 2.65 13.96 -9.74
C PRO A 227 2.74 12.44 -9.75
N PHE A 228 2.75 11.83 -8.57
CA PHE A 228 2.81 10.38 -8.44
C PHE A 228 1.74 9.80 -7.51
N PHE A 229 1.34 8.58 -7.80
CA PHE A 229 0.63 7.67 -6.90
C PHE A 229 1.56 6.51 -6.59
N MET A 230 2.07 6.46 -5.38
CA MET A 230 2.93 5.39 -4.90
C MET A 230 2.23 4.58 -3.84
N ALA A 231 2.16 3.27 -4.04
CA ALA A 231 1.72 2.31 -3.03
C ALA A 231 2.92 1.53 -2.49
N VAL A 232 3.07 1.49 -1.17
CA VAL A 232 4.11 0.74 -0.47
C VAL A 232 3.45 -0.26 0.44
N GLY A 233 3.75 -1.54 0.26
CA GLY A 233 3.17 -2.64 1.02
C GLY A 233 4.22 -3.33 1.88
N PHE A 234 4.13 -3.15 3.21
CA PHE A 234 4.93 -3.88 4.18
C PHE A 234 4.32 -5.26 4.45
N ILE A 235 5.17 -6.23 4.74
CA ILE A 235 4.79 -7.62 4.93
C ILE A 235 4.49 -7.88 6.39
N ARG A 236 5.34 -7.40 7.31
CA ARG A 236 5.14 -7.59 8.75
C ARG A 236 4.06 -6.65 9.29
N PRO A 237 3.24 -7.12 10.26
CA PRO A 237 3.38 -8.34 11.08
C PRO A 237 2.75 -9.64 10.53
N HIS A 238 2.55 -9.81 9.22
CA HIS A 238 2.20 -11.12 8.65
C HIS A 238 3.24 -12.19 9.05
N LEU A 239 2.80 -13.42 9.25
CA LEU A 239 3.65 -14.57 9.61
C LEU A 239 4.83 -14.78 8.63
N PRO A 240 5.99 -15.24 9.10
CA PRO A 240 6.42 -15.37 10.49
C PRO A 240 6.71 -14.01 11.12
N PHE A 241 6.64 -13.90 12.45
CA PHE A 241 6.89 -12.65 13.17
C PHE A 241 8.39 -12.41 13.31
N GLY A 242 9.00 -11.78 12.32
CA GLY A 242 10.42 -11.47 12.28
C GLY A 242 10.70 -9.98 12.29
N ALA A 243 11.60 -9.53 13.17
CA ALA A 243 12.07 -8.16 13.22
C ALA A 243 13.51 -8.08 13.78
N PRO A 244 14.27 -7.02 13.44
CA PRO A 244 15.54 -6.76 14.11
C PRO A 244 15.40 -6.68 15.63
N LYS A 245 16.34 -7.31 16.35
CA LYS A 245 16.33 -7.40 17.81
C LYS A 245 16.19 -6.05 18.52
N LYS A 246 16.76 -4.98 17.95
CA LYS A 246 16.65 -3.61 18.50
C LYS A 246 15.20 -3.15 18.71
N TYR A 247 14.23 -3.65 17.94
CA TYR A 247 12.82 -3.33 18.11
C TYR A 247 12.18 -4.18 19.22
N LEU A 248 12.58 -5.44 19.38
CA LEU A 248 12.12 -6.26 20.51
C LEU A 248 12.64 -5.70 21.82
N ASP A 249 13.88 -5.19 21.86
CA ASP A 249 14.51 -4.64 23.06
C ASP A 249 13.75 -3.43 23.64
N LEU A 250 12.95 -2.73 22.81
CA LEU A 250 12.05 -1.66 23.27
C LEU A 250 10.96 -2.16 24.24
N TYR A 251 10.72 -3.46 24.25
CA TYR A 251 9.65 -4.11 25.03
C TYR A 251 10.20 -5.02 26.14
N ALA A 252 11.49 -4.94 26.48
CA ALA A 252 12.12 -5.81 27.45
C ALA A 252 11.46 -5.74 28.83
N ASP A 253 11.00 -4.56 29.23
CA ASP A 253 10.34 -4.30 30.50
C ASP A 253 8.81 -4.10 30.35
N CYS A 254 8.26 -4.42 29.18
CA CYS A 254 6.85 -4.21 28.88
C CYS A 254 5.99 -5.37 29.44
N GLU A 255 5.03 -5.04 30.27
CA GLU A 255 4.00 -5.99 30.68
C GLU A 255 2.92 -6.09 29.59
N LEU A 256 2.88 -7.21 28.91
CA LEU A 256 1.88 -7.47 27.87
C LEU A 256 0.49 -7.70 28.49
N PRO A 257 -0.58 -7.21 27.83
CA PRO A 257 -1.94 -7.40 28.33
C PRO A 257 -2.31 -8.88 28.34
N THR A 258 -3.09 -9.27 29.32
CA THR A 258 -3.65 -10.63 29.39
C THR A 258 -4.71 -10.85 28.32
N ILE A 259 -4.78 -12.07 27.79
CA ILE A 259 -5.83 -12.44 26.83
C ILE A 259 -7.15 -12.55 27.56
N ALA A 260 -8.08 -11.63 27.30
CA ALA A 260 -9.37 -11.58 27.98
C ALA A 260 -10.24 -12.84 27.74
N HIS A 261 -10.15 -13.42 26.55
CA HIS A 261 -10.94 -14.60 26.14
C HIS A 261 -10.03 -15.65 25.50
N PRO A 262 -9.27 -16.43 26.29
CA PRO A 262 -8.25 -17.36 25.78
C PRO A 262 -8.83 -18.61 25.12
N ASN A 263 -10.12 -18.90 25.33
CA ASN A 263 -10.76 -20.12 24.86
C ASN A 263 -11.76 -19.84 23.75
N LYS A 264 -11.83 -20.75 22.77
CA LYS A 264 -12.87 -20.74 21.76
C LYS A 264 -14.27 -20.76 22.37
N PRO A 265 -15.24 -19.96 21.89
CA PRO A 265 -16.62 -20.02 22.33
C PRO A 265 -17.22 -21.42 22.20
N LYS A 266 -18.08 -21.81 23.13
CA LYS A 266 -18.75 -23.14 23.13
C LYS A 266 -19.86 -23.26 22.08
N HIS A 267 -20.40 -22.11 21.61
CA HIS A 267 -21.45 -22.06 20.58
C HIS A 267 -20.84 -21.76 19.20
N PRO A 268 -21.59 -21.94 18.11
CA PRO A 268 -21.14 -21.64 16.77
C PRO A 268 -20.60 -20.18 16.66
N SER A 269 -19.44 -20.04 16.08
CA SER A 269 -18.77 -18.74 15.93
C SER A 269 -17.99 -18.73 14.63
N SER A 270 -17.61 -17.54 14.17
CA SER A 270 -16.72 -17.35 13.02
C SER A 270 -15.25 -17.67 13.34
N TRP A 271 -14.93 -18.06 14.57
CA TRP A 271 -13.56 -18.42 14.92
C TRP A 271 -13.15 -19.72 14.21
N THR A 272 -12.17 -19.61 13.34
CA THR A 272 -11.52 -20.74 12.65
C THR A 272 -10.06 -20.85 13.09
N ASN A 273 -9.49 -22.04 12.96
CA ASN A 273 -8.06 -22.21 13.18
C ASN A 273 -7.28 -21.58 12.00
N SER A 274 -6.12 -20.97 12.30
CA SER A 274 -5.21 -20.52 11.27
C SER A 274 -4.38 -21.69 10.74
N GLY A 275 -4.72 -22.19 9.55
CA GLY A 275 -3.93 -23.21 8.88
C GLY A 275 -2.53 -22.75 8.50
N GLU A 276 -2.31 -21.45 8.39
CA GLU A 276 -1.00 -20.85 8.12
C GLU A 276 -0.11 -20.87 9.36
N PHE A 277 -0.64 -20.44 10.51
CA PHE A 277 0.09 -20.45 11.78
C PHE A 277 0.65 -21.85 12.12
N MET A 278 -0.11 -22.89 11.83
CA MET A 278 0.27 -24.29 12.10
C MET A 278 1.38 -24.84 11.18
N ARG A 279 1.91 -24.03 10.28
CA ARG A 279 3.03 -24.40 9.40
C ARG A 279 4.40 -24.01 9.96
N TYR A 280 4.42 -23.29 11.07
CA TYR A 280 5.63 -22.83 11.76
C TYR A 280 5.82 -23.58 13.08
N ASN A 281 7.05 -23.57 13.60
CA ASN A 281 7.41 -24.11 14.92
C ASN A 281 7.21 -23.09 16.04
#